data_b33ba12f1f527c3dfe53d3df29a65638
#
_entry.id   b33ba12f1f527c3dfe53d3df29a65638
#
_cell.length_a   1.000
_cell.length_b   1.000
_cell.length_c   1.000
_cell.angle_alpha   90.00
_cell.angle_beta   90.00
_cell.angle_gamma   90.00
#
_symmetry.space_group_name_H-M   'P 1'
#
loop_
_entity.id
_entity.type
_entity.pdbx_description
1 polymer ?
#
loop_
_entity_poly.entity_id
_entity_poly.type
_entity_poly.pdbx_seq_one_letter_code
_entity_poly.pdbx_strand_id
1 'polypeptide(L)'
;QGRLLDAQDVQRHLARGGLLVDARAPERFRGEVEPIDPVADHVPGAVNRPYQANIEDGRFKSPDALRSGFVALLAGREPGALVAMCGSGVTACHHLLAMEHAGLPGASLYTGSWSGWIADPSRPVATGAD
;
A
#
# COMPACT_ATOMS: atom_id res chain seq x y z
N GLN A 1 -12.94 1.57 11.39
CA GLN A 1 -11.76 2.08 12.08
C GLN A 1 -10.52 1.33 11.65
N GLY A 2 -9.49 2.06 11.28
CA GLY A 2 -8.24 1.48 10.83
C GLY A 2 -7.46 0.79 11.95
N ARG A 3 -6.59 -0.16 11.58
CA ARG A 3 -5.76 -0.91 12.51
C ARG A 3 -4.30 -0.88 12.04
N LEU A 4 -3.41 -1.22 12.98
CA LEU A 4 -2.02 -1.51 12.66
C LEU A 4 -1.87 -3.03 12.51
N LEU A 5 -1.28 -3.48 11.41
CA LEU A 5 -1.16 -4.90 11.10
C LEU A 5 0.31 -5.31 11.07
N ASP A 6 0.57 -6.58 11.43
CA ASP A 6 1.88 -7.21 11.22
C ASP A 6 1.85 -8.08 9.94
N ALA A 7 2.97 -8.72 9.63
CA ALA A 7 3.08 -9.53 8.41
C ALA A 7 2.10 -10.70 8.39
N GLN A 8 1.86 -11.35 9.53
CA GLN A 8 0.90 -12.45 9.60
C GLN A 8 -0.51 -11.96 9.34
N ASP A 9 -0.87 -10.79 9.90
CA ASP A 9 -2.18 -10.18 9.65
C ASP A 9 -2.35 -9.91 8.15
N VAL A 10 -1.31 -9.40 7.49
CA VAL A 10 -1.33 -9.12 6.06
C VAL A 10 -1.53 -10.40 5.25
N GLN A 11 -0.82 -11.47 5.61
CA GLN A 11 -1.00 -12.75 4.92
C GLN A 11 -2.43 -13.26 5.03
N ARG A 12 -3.03 -13.17 6.22
CA ARG A 12 -4.43 -13.57 6.42
C ARG A 12 -5.39 -12.68 5.65
N HIS A 13 -5.10 -11.37 5.61
CA HIS A 13 -5.90 -10.38 4.90
C HIS A 13 -5.95 -10.68 3.40
N LEU A 14 -4.79 -10.96 2.81
CA LEU A 14 -4.71 -11.31 1.39
C LEU A 14 -5.42 -12.63 1.09
N ALA A 15 -5.28 -13.62 1.99
CA ALA A 15 -5.95 -14.91 1.82
C ALA A 15 -7.47 -14.77 1.83
N ARG A 16 -8.01 -13.74 2.46
CA ARG A 16 -9.46 -13.47 2.50
C ARG A 16 -9.92 -12.54 1.38
N GLY A 17 -9.05 -12.22 0.41
CA GLY A 17 -9.41 -11.36 -0.70
C GLY A 17 -9.30 -9.87 -0.41
N GLY A 18 -8.64 -9.48 0.69
CA GLY A 18 -8.39 -8.09 1.02
C GLY A 18 -7.39 -7.44 0.07
N LEU A 19 -7.30 -6.12 0.12
CA LEU A 19 -6.46 -5.33 -0.78
C LEU A 19 -5.23 -4.83 -0.02
N LEU A 20 -4.04 -5.05 -0.58
CA LEU A 20 -2.78 -4.50 -0.07
C LEU A 20 -2.24 -3.52 -1.11
N VAL A 21 -2.01 -2.28 -0.69
CA VAL A 21 -1.55 -1.21 -1.58
C VAL A 21 -0.17 -0.74 -1.16
N ASP A 22 0.79 -0.88 -2.07
CA ASP A 22 2.16 -0.47 -1.86
C ASP A 22 2.34 0.96 -2.40
N ALA A 23 2.75 1.87 -1.53
CA ALA A 23 2.88 3.30 -1.84
C ALA A 23 4.25 3.68 -2.38
N ARG A 24 5.16 2.72 -2.56
CA ARG A 24 6.50 3.00 -3.08
C ARG A 24 6.43 3.42 -4.54
N ALA A 25 7.53 4.01 -5.03
CA ALA A 25 7.66 4.33 -6.45
C ALA A 25 7.50 3.06 -7.30
N PRO A 26 6.96 3.17 -8.53
CA PRO A 26 6.71 1.99 -9.36
C PRO A 26 7.95 1.15 -9.63
N GLU A 27 9.12 1.78 -9.80
CA GLU A 27 10.37 1.05 -10.07
C GLU A 27 10.76 0.14 -8.91
N ARG A 28 10.55 0.61 -7.67
CA ARG A 28 10.82 -0.19 -6.47
C ARG A 28 9.83 -1.34 -6.36
N PHE A 29 8.55 -1.07 -6.63
CA PHE A 29 7.50 -2.09 -6.59
C PHE A 29 7.78 -3.21 -7.60
N ARG A 30 8.21 -2.85 -8.81
CA ARG A 30 8.49 -3.84 -9.85
C ARG A 30 9.81 -4.59 -9.65
N GLY A 31 10.63 -4.17 -8.69
CA GLY A 31 11.92 -4.80 -8.44
C GLY A 31 13.04 -4.31 -9.34
N GLU A 32 12.84 -3.21 -10.06
CA GLU A 32 13.86 -2.66 -10.97
C GLU A 32 14.96 -1.93 -10.24
N VAL A 33 14.65 -1.26 -9.13
CA VAL A 33 15.61 -0.59 -8.26
C VAL A 33 15.19 -0.77 -6.80
N GLU A 34 16.18 -0.85 -5.93
CA GLU A 34 15.95 -0.85 -4.49
C GLU A 34 17.12 -0.16 -3.81
N PRO A 35 17.00 1.17 -3.56
CA PRO A 35 18.12 1.93 -3.00
C PRO A 35 18.32 1.76 -1.50
N ILE A 36 17.36 1.18 -0.77
CA ILE A 36 17.36 1.18 0.69
C ILE A 36 17.41 -0.24 1.26
N ASP A 37 16.53 -1.13 0.82
CA ASP A 37 16.39 -2.47 1.37
C ASP A 37 17.23 -3.49 0.62
N PRO A 38 17.67 -4.60 1.28
CA PRO A 38 18.52 -5.61 0.63
C PRO A 38 17.81 -6.46 -0.41
N VAL A 39 16.47 -6.48 -0.43
CA VAL A 39 15.69 -7.26 -1.38
C VAL A 39 14.78 -6.33 -2.17
N ALA A 40 14.87 -6.39 -3.50
CA ALA A 40 13.93 -5.70 -4.39
C ALA A 40 12.64 -6.52 -4.51
N ASP A 41 11.66 -6.01 -5.27
CA ASP A 41 10.37 -6.66 -5.56
C ASP A 41 9.26 -6.22 -4.61
N HIS A 42 8.17 -6.98 -4.53
CA HIS A 42 7.01 -6.60 -3.73
C HIS A 42 6.31 -7.82 -3.14
N VAL A 43 5.36 -7.58 -2.24
CA VAL A 43 4.55 -8.65 -1.65
C VAL A 43 3.62 -9.22 -2.72
N PRO A 44 3.59 -10.56 -2.90
CA PRO A 44 2.68 -11.16 -3.89
C PRO A 44 1.23 -10.78 -3.59
N GLY A 45 0.52 -10.36 -4.62
CA GLY A 45 -0.87 -9.92 -4.51
C GLY A 45 -1.05 -8.44 -4.20
N ALA A 46 0.01 -7.72 -3.84
CA ALA A 46 -0.06 -6.28 -3.62
C ALA A 46 -0.24 -5.54 -4.94
N VAL A 47 -0.94 -4.41 -4.89
CA VAL A 47 -1.03 -3.49 -6.03
C VAL A 47 -0.25 -2.23 -5.71
N ASN A 48 0.20 -1.55 -6.76
CA ASN A 48 1.01 -0.34 -6.59
C ASN A 48 0.15 0.92 -6.79
N ARG A 49 0.16 1.80 -5.80
CA ARG A 49 -0.29 3.19 -5.95
C ARG A 49 0.78 4.06 -5.32
N PRO A 50 1.71 4.61 -6.12
CA PRO A 50 2.73 5.51 -5.58
C PRO A 50 2.07 6.68 -4.85
N TYR A 51 2.67 7.12 -3.74
CA TYR A 51 2.06 8.20 -2.96
C TYR A 51 1.93 9.49 -3.79
N GLN A 52 2.80 9.67 -4.79
CA GLN A 52 2.71 10.82 -5.69
C GLN A 52 1.39 10.88 -6.45
N ALA A 53 0.71 9.74 -6.62
CA ALA A 53 -0.59 9.71 -7.27
C ALA A 53 -1.66 10.48 -6.49
N ASN A 54 -1.42 10.80 -5.23
CA ASN A 54 -2.34 11.58 -4.40
C ASN A 54 -2.07 13.08 -4.48
N ILE A 55 -1.00 13.50 -5.17
CA ILE A 55 -0.50 14.87 -5.11
C ILE A 55 -0.58 15.53 -6.49
N GLU A 56 -0.96 16.81 -6.49
CA GLU A 56 -0.94 17.66 -7.66
C GLU A 56 -0.47 19.04 -7.21
N ASP A 57 0.56 19.57 -7.87
CA ASP A 57 1.13 20.90 -7.55
C ASP A 57 1.54 21.03 -6.07
N GLY A 58 2.12 19.98 -5.50
CA GLY A 58 2.62 19.98 -4.13
C GLY A 58 1.55 19.83 -3.06
N ARG A 59 0.30 19.55 -3.43
CA ARG A 59 -0.83 19.40 -2.51
C ARG A 59 -1.57 18.13 -2.80
N PHE A 60 -2.40 17.70 -1.86
CA PHE A 60 -3.36 16.64 -2.15
C PHE A 60 -4.26 17.07 -3.31
N LYS A 61 -4.57 16.11 -4.18
CA LYS A 61 -5.63 16.29 -5.16
C LYS A 61 -6.95 16.59 -4.44
N SER A 62 -7.94 17.09 -5.18
CA SER A 62 -9.25 17.36 -4.59
C SER A 62 -9.84 16.08 -3.97
N PRO A 63 -10.73 16.21 -2.96
CA PRO A 63 -11.39 15.04 -2.40
C PRO A 63 -12.07 14.17 -3.43
N ASP A 64 -12.71 14.77 -4.44
CA ASP A 64 -13.39 14.01 -5.49
C ASP A 64 -12.40 13.21 -6.35
N ALA A 65 -11.26 13.80 -6.71
CA ALA A 65 -10.24 13.12 -7.51
C ALA A 65 -9.63 11.96 -6.72
N LEU A 66 -9.31 12.19 -5.45
CA LEU A 66 -8.79 11.14 -4.56
C LEU A 66 -9.79 10.01 -4.40
N ARG A 67 -11.07 10.36 -4.16
CA ARG A 67 -12.12 9.36 -4.00
C ARG A 67 -12.25 8.48 -5.23
N SER A 68 -12.27 9.10 -6.42
CA SER A 68 -12.36 8.34 -7.67
C SER A 68 -11.21 7.36 -7.83
N GLY A 69 -9.97 7.80 -7.53
CA GLY A 69 -8.79 6.94 -7.61
C GLY A 69 -8.85 5.76 -6.64
N PHE A 70 -9.22 6.01 -5.39
CA PHE A 70 -9.28 4.95 -4.40
C PHE A 70 -10.47 4.02 -4.60
N VAL A 71 -11.61 4.52 -5.03
CA VAL A 71 -12.77 3.68 -5.34
C VAL A 71 -12.45 2.72 -6.49
N ALA A 72 -11.76 3.20 -7.52
CA ALA A 72 -11.31 2.33 -8.62
C ALA A 72 -10.36 1.25 -8.11
N LEU A 73 -9.44 1.62 -7.21
CA LEU A 73 -8.47 0.70 -6.64
C LEU A 73 -9.14 -0.35 -5.76
N LEU A 74 -10.15 0.06 -5.01
CA LEU A 74 -10.91 -0.85 -4.13
C LEU A 74 -11.69 -1.91 -4.92
N ALA A 75 -12.08 -1.59 -6.14
CA ALA A 75 -12.76 -2.54 -7.04
C ALA A 75 -13.98 -3.19 -6.38
N GLY A 76 -14.83 -2.37 -5.77
CA GLY A 76 -16.05 -2.81 -5.10
C GLY A 76 -15.88 -3.19 -3.63
N ARG A 77 -14.66 -3.18 -3.11
CA ARG A 77 -14.43 -3.45 -1.68
C ARG A 77 -14.75 -2.21 -0.85
N GLU A 78 -15.01 -2.42 0.44
CA GLU A 78 -15.14 -1.31 1.39
C GLU A 78 -13.77 -0.71 1.71
N PRO A 79 -13.71 0.57 2.13
CA PRO A 79 -12.42 1.18 2.50
C PRO A 79 -11.64 0.41 3.56
N GLY A 80 -12.34 -0.23 4.49
CA GLY A 80 -11.69 -1.06 5.52
C GLY A 80 -10.95 -2.28 4.99
N ALA A 81 -11.19 -2.67 3.72
CA ALA A 81 -10.47 -3.77 3.10
C ALA A 81 -9.07 -3.37 2.59
N LEU A 82 -8.75 -2.09 2.57
CA LEU A 82 -7.46 -1.60 2.09
C LEU A 82 -6.44 -1.55 3.23
N VAL A 83 -5.29 -2.15 2.99
CA VAL A 83 -4.13 -2.05 3.87
C VAL A 83 -3.03 -1.35 3.08
N ALA A 84 -2.46 -0.29 3.63
CA ALA A 84 -1.39 0.47 2.98
C ALA A 84 -0.04 0.03 3.53
N MET A 85 0.95 -0.02 2.65
CA MET A 85 2.34 -0.29 3.01
C MET A 85 3.28 0.52 2.12
N CYS A 86 4.55 0.60 2.50
CA CYS A 86 5.61 1.21 1.70
C CYS A 86 6.94 0.54 2.05
N GLY A 87 8.06 1.24 2.00
CA GLY A 87 9.35 0.67 2.40
C GLY A 87 9.45 0.48 3.90
N SER A 88 9.21 1.54 4.66
CA SER A 88 9.36 1.54 6.12
C SER A 88 8.08 1.81 6.90
N GLY A 89 6.97 2.07 6.21
CA GLY A 89 5.68 2.37 6.83
C GLY A 89 5.36 3.86 6.94
N VAL A 90 6.35 4.73 6.78
CA VAL A 90 6.14 6.18 6.93
C VAL A 90 5.31 6.74 5.77
N THR A 91 5.70 6.44 4.53
CA THR A 91 5.01 6.96 3.35
C THR A 91 3.60 6.37 3.19
N ALA A 92 3.38 5.16 3.69
CA ALA A 92 2.07 4.52 3.59
C ALA A 92 0.99 5.29 4.35
N CYS A 93 1.35 6.01 5.41
CA CYS A 93 0.41 6.86 6.15
C CYS A 93 -0.21 7.93 5.26
N HIS A 94 0.49 8.32 4.20
CA HIS A 94 0.00 9.28 3.23
C HIS A 94 -1.29 8.80 2.56
N HIS A 95 -1.38 7.50 2.25
CA HIS A 95 -2.61 6.94 1.67
C HIS A 95 -3.76 6.97 2.67
N LEU A 96 -3.51 6.68 3.94
CA LEU A 96 -4.55 6.74 4.96
C LEU A 96 -5.10 8.15 5.11
N LEU A 97 -4.21 9.15 5.13
CA LEU A 97 -4.60 10.55 5.21
C LEU A 97 -5.39 10.98 3.97
N ALA A 98 -4.93 10.58 2.77
CA ALA A 98 -5.61 10.90 1.53
C ALA A 98 -7.02 10.31 1.49
N MET A 99 -7.18 9.07 1.96
CA MET A 99 -8.47 8.40 2.01
C MET A 99 -9.41 9.07 3.00
N GLU A 100 -8.91 9.49 4.17
CA GLU A 100 -9.71 10.25 5.14
C GLU A 100 -10.20 11.56 4.50
N HIS A 101 -9.31 12.26 3.82
CA HIS A 101 -9.64 13.51 3.12
C HIS A 101 -10.69 13.30 2.03
N ALA A 102 -10.67 12.13 1.40
CA ALA A 102 -11.62 11.75 0.36
C ALA A 102 -12.96 11.20 0.90
N GLY A 103 -13.10 11.10 2.22
CA GLY A 103 -14.31 10.56 2.83
C GLY A 103 -14.38 9.03 2.80
N LEU A 104 -13.23 8.36 2.78
CA LEU A 104 -13.12 6.89 2.73
C LEU A 104 -12.34 6.39 3.96
N PRO A 105 -12.89 6.53 5.17
CA PRO A 105 -12.16 6.12 6.39
C PRO A 105 -12.14 4.61 6.56
N GLY A 106 -11.24 4.14 7.42
CA GLY A 106 -11.21 2.73 7.85
C GLY A 106 -10.06 1.90 7.31
N ALA A 107 -9.24 2.45 6.39
CA ALA A 107 -8.07 1.74 5.89
C ALA A 107 -7.07 1.46 7.02
N SER A 108 -6.33 0.36 6.91
CA SER A 108 -5.36 -0.07 7.90
C SER A 108 -3.94 0.10 7.38
N LEU A 109 -2.96 0.02 8.29
CA LEU A 109 -1.55 0.19 7.98
C LEU A 109 -0.77 -1.08 8.34
N TYR A 110 0.04 -1.57 7.40
CA TYR A 110 1.05 -2.57 7.68
C TYR A 110 2.33 -1.82 8.11
N THR A 111 2.58 -1.76 9.41
CA THR A 111 3.64 -0.94 9.97
C THR A 111 5.04 -1.42 9.58
N GLY A 112 5.26 -2.72 9.49
CA GLY A 112 6.55 -3.28 9.08
C GLY A 112 6.87 -3.00 7.62
N SER A 113 5.84 -2.93 6.79
CA SER A 113 5.97 -2.64 5.37
C SER A 113 6.98 -3.55 4.68
N TRP A 114 7.60 -3.09 3.60
CA TRP A 114 8.53 -3.93 2.83
C TRP A 114 9.72 -4.39 3.68
N SER A 115 10.30 -3.49 4.46
CA SER A 115 11.44 -3.84 5.33
C SER A 115 11.06 -4.95 6.32
N GLY A 116 9.86 -4.89 6.89
CA GLY A 116 9.38 -5.92 7.80
C GLY A 116 9.06 -7.23 7.10
N TRP A 117 8.51 -7.15 5.88
CA TRP A 117 8.17 -8.35 5.11
C TRP A 117 9.41 -9.18 4.79
N ILE A 118 10.47 -8.52 4.28
CA ILE A 118 11.70 -9.20 3.86
C ILE A 118 12.59 -9.62 5.03
N ALA A 119 12.28 -9.18 6.24
CA ALA A 119 13.03 -9.58 7.44
C ALA A 119 12.95 -11.10 7.67
N ASP A 120 11.89 -11.74 7.19
CA ASP A 120 11.76 -13.20 7.23
C ASP A 120 11.96 -13.74 5.80
N PRO A 121 13.10 -14.40 5.50
CA PRO A 121 13.37 -14.87 4.14
C PRO A 121 12.43 -15.98 3.66
N SER A 122 11.62 -16.56 4.55
CA SER A 122 10.65 -17.57 4.15
C SER A 122 9.41 -16.96 3.49
N ARG A 123 9.18 -15.65 3.62
CA ARG A 123 8.04 -14.99 2.98
C ARG A 123 8.29 -14.81 1.50
N PRO A 124 7.28 -15.09 0.65
CA PRO A 124 7.46 -14.97 -0.80
C PRO A 124 7.53 -13.51 -1.26
N VAL A 125 8.17 -13.30 -2.40
CA VAL A 125 8.20 -11.99 -3.07
C VAL A 125 7.80 -12.16 -4.53
N ALA A 126 7.29 -11.10 -5.15
CA ALA A 126 6.91 -11.08 -6.56
C ALA A 126 7.64 -9.96 -7.29
N THR A 127 7.88 -10.15 -8.57
CA THR A 127 8.62 -9.22 -9.43
C THR A 127 7.69 -8.72 -10.54
N GLY A 128 7.96 -7.50 -11.03
CA GLY A 128 7.20 -6.91 -12.12
C GLY A 128 5.96 -6.19 -11.66
N ALA A 129 4.99 -6.03 -12.56
CA ALA A 129 3.79 -5.25 -12.29
C ALA A 129 2.73 -6.01 -11.50
N ASP A 130 2.92 -7.31 -11.32
CA ASP A 130 1.90 -8.16 -10.65
C ASP A 130 2.29 -8.55 -9.25
#